data_60bba6f496acef4be3b1e754a980d23f
#
_entry.id   60bba6f496acef4be3b1e754a980d23f
#
_cell.length_a   1.000
_cell.length_b   1.000
_cell.length_c   1.000
_cell.angle_alpha   90.00
_cell.angle_beta   90.00
_cell.angle_gamma   90.00
#
_symmetry.space_group_name_H-M   'P 1'
#
loop_
_entity.id
_entity.type
_entity.pdbx_description
1 polymer ?
#
loop_
_entity_poly.entity_id
_entity_poly.type
_entity_poly.pdbx_seq_one_letter_code
_entity_poly.pdbx_strand_id
1 'polypeptide(L)'
;MSKVLSSLPVGQKVGIAFSGGLDTSVAVAWMKSKGATPCTYTADLGQYDEPNIETVPSRAKEYGAEIARLIDCKSALVEEGLAALACGAFHITTAGKAYFNTTPLGRAVTGTLLVRAMMADNVLIWGDGSTYKGNDIERFYRYGLLANPKLKIYKPWLDKDFVNELGGRKEMSKWLTDHNLPYRDATEKAYSTDANILGATHEAKSLENLDSHIEIVEPIMGVKFWDQSVKIDSEDVTIEFAQGRPISINGKAAKDSVALIKEANLIGGRHGLGMSDQIENRIIEAKSRGIYEAPGMALLFIAYERLVSAIHNEDTIATYHEQGRKLGRLLYEGRWFDPQALMLRQSLTSWVASAITGSVTIRLRRGDDYSIINTKGAKLSYSPEKLSMEKTEDAAFGPADRIGQLTMRNLDIEDTRSKLELYASQGQLGSSDFDLIKEIGNDKK
;
A
#
# COMPACT_ATOMS: atom_id res chain seq x y z
N MET A 1 -31.80 9.88 2.45
CA MET A 1 -31.43 11.19 1.88
C MET A 1 -29.95 11.18 1.54
N SER A 2 -29.56 11.77 0.40
CA SER A 2 -28.16 11.92 0.02
C SER A 2 -27.39 12.70 1.07
N LYS A 3 -26.19 12.25 1.42
CA LYS A 3 -25.26 13.00 2.26
C LYS A 3 -24.44 14.02 1.45
N VAL A 4 -24.39 13.84 0.14
CA VAL A 4 -23.62 14.69 -0.78
C VAL A 4 -24.45 15.92 -1.15
N LEU A 5 -23.82 17.08 -1.01
CA LEU A 5 -24.36 18.36 -1.46
C LEU A 5 -23.96 18.57 -2.92
N SER A 6 -24.93 18.89 -3.76
CA SER A 6 -24.72 19.12 -5.20
C SER A 6 -24.24 20.52 -5.55
N SER A 7 -24.26 21.44 -4.58
CA SER A 7 -23.84 22.84 -4.73
C SER A 7 -23.21 23.36 -3.45
N LEU A 8 -22.44 24.45 -3.57
CA LEU A 8 -21.74 25.08 -2.45
C LEU A 8 -22.71 25.50 -1.34
N PRO A 9 -22.47 25.11 -0.08
CA PRO A 9 -23.29 25.52 1.05
C PRO A 9 -22.93 26.94 1.52
N VAL A 10 -23.45 27.94 0.83
CA VAL A 10 -23.24 29.39 1.14
C VAL A 10 -23.61 29.72 2.57
N GLY A 11 -22.80 30.54 3.25
CA GLY A 11 -22.99 30.93 4.64
C GLY A 11 -22.64 29.89 5.68
N GLN A 12 -22.18 28.67 5.27
CA GLN A 12 -21.84 27.59 6.19
C GLN A 12 -20.33 27.33 6.25
N LYS A 13 -19.87 26.75 7.36
CA LYS A 13 -18.50 26.26 7.51
C LYS A 13 -18.32 24.97 6.72
N VAL A 14 -17.30 24.94 5.86
CA VAL A 14 -16.93 23.77 5.05
C VAL A 14 -15.51 23.35 5.41
N GLY A 15 -15.35 22.17 5.98
CA GLY A 15 -14.06 21.57 6.25
C GLY A 15 -13.46 20.99 5.00
N ILE A 16 -12.18 21.26 4.73
CA ILE A 16 -11.44 20.76 3.56
C ILE A 16 -10.16 20.08 4.01
N ALA A 17 -9.95 18.83 3.55
CA ALA A 17 -8.62 18.23 3.57
C ALA A 17 -7.71 19.02 2.62
N PHE A 18 -6.77 19.75 3.20
CA PHE A 18 -5.96 20.72 2.48
C PHE A 18 -4.51 20.25 2.36
N SER A 19 -4.04 20.06 1.14
CA SER A 19 -2.67 19.64 0.84
C SER A 19 -1.71 20.79 0.54
N GLY A 20 -2.24 22.00 0.31
CA GLY A 20 -1.45 23.15 -0.15
C GLY A 20 -1.13 23.13 -1.65
N GLY A 21 -1.61 22.12 -2.39
CA GLY A 21 -1.52 22.08 -3.86
C GLY A 21 -2.53 22.98 -4.54
N LEU A 22 -2.39 23.14 -5.89
CA LEU A 22 -3.23 24.03 -6.71
C LEU A 22 -4.72 23.77 -6.50
N ASP A 23 -5.15 22.52 -6.65
CA ASP A 23 -6.57 22.13 -6.61
C ASP A 23 -7.25 22.53 -5.30
N THR A 24 -6.59 22.24 -4.17
CA THR A 24 -7.16 22.57 -2.85
C THR A 24 -7.07 24.06 -2.53
N SER A 25 -6.03 24.75 -2.99
CA SER A 25 -5.86 26.20 -2.81
C SER A 25 -6.93 26.98 -3.55
N VAL A 26 -7.17 26.63 -4.82
CA VAL A 26 -8.23 27.23 -5.62
C VAL A 26 -9.61 26.93 -5.04
N ALA A 27 -9.85 25.71 -4.61
CA ALA A 27 -11.12 25.32 -4.00
C ALA A 27 -11.42 26.16 -2.75
N VAL A 28 -10.44 26.39 -1.87
CA VAL A 28 -10.60 27.25 -0.68
C VAL A 28 -10.92 28.68 -1.07
N ALA A 29 -10.15 29.26 -1.99
CA ALA A 29 -10.35 30.64 -2.44
C ALA A 29 -11.70 30.84 -3.14
N TRP A 30 -12.08 29.90 -4.01
CA TRP A 30 -13.37 29.93 -4.71
C TRP A 30 -14.55 29.81 -3.75
N MET A 31 -14.52 28.87 -2.81
CA MET A 31 -15.56 28.76 -1.78
C MET A 31 -15.71 30.05 -0.98
N LYS A 32 -14.59 30.69 -0.61
CA LYS A 32 -14.60 31.96 0.08
C LYS A 32 -15.23 33.07 -0.77
N SER A 33 -14.87 33.19 -2.04
CA SER A 33 -15.40 34.18 -2.97
C SER A 33 -16.90 34.04 -3.21
N LYS A 34 -17.43 32.82 -3.14
CA LYS A 34 -18.86 32.50 -3.30
C LYS A 34 -19.63 32.51 -1.98
N GLY A 35 -19.03 32.95 -0.86
CA GLY A 35 -19.71 33.21 0.41
C GLY A 35 -19.82 32.00 1.35
N ALA A 36 -19.12 30.90 1.12
CA ALA A 36 -18.95 29.88 2.14
C ALA A 36 -17.78 30.21 3.09
N THR A 37 -17.68 29.50 4.19
CA THR A 37 -16.62 29.69 5.18
C THR A 37 -15.68 28.46 5.17
N PRO A 38 -14.60 28.48 4.37
CA PRO A 38 -13.69 27.35 4.32
C PRO A 38 -12.88 27.21 5.61
N CYS A 39 -12.78 25.98 6.10
CA CYS A 39 -11.97 25.57 7.25
C CYS A 39 -11.03 24.45 6.79
N THR A 40 -9.73 24.67 6.84
CA THR A 40 -8.75 23.75 6.30
C THR A 40 -8.09 22.90 7.39
N TYR A 41 -7.89 21.64 7.07
CA TYR A 41 -7.26 20.65 7.92
C TYR A 41 -6.19 19.92 7.11
N THR A 42 -4.94 20.07 7.51
CA THR A 42 -3.78 19.46 6.87
C THR A 42 -3.30 18.30 7.72
N ALA A 43 -3.13 17.14 7.11
CA ALA A 43 -2.51 15.99 7.76
C ALA A 43 -0.99 16.05 7.61
N ASP A 44 -0.26 16.04 8.72
CA ASP A 44 1.17 15.75 8.73
C ASP A 44 1.35 14.23 8.74
N LEU A 45 1.64 13.69 7.57
CA LEU A 45 1.90 12.28 7.30
C LEU A 45 3.39 11.97 7.15
N GLY A 46 4.27 12.97 7.40
CA GLY A 46 5.70 12.87 7.12
C GLY A 46 6.01 12.85 5.62
N GLN A 47 5.29 13.66 4.84
CA GLN A 47 5.39 13.73 3.39
C GLN A 47 6.76 14.18 2.92
N TYR A 48 7.37 13.42 1.99
CA TYR A 48 8.67 13.76 1.38
C TYR A 48 8.54 14.80 0.26
N ASP A 49 7.34 15.00 -0.28
CA ASP A 49 7.03 15.96 -1.34
C ASP A 49 6.63 17.36 -0.81
N GLU A 50 6.48 17.54 0.51
CA GLU A 50 6.23 18.84 1.16
C GLU A 50 7.31 19.13 2.21
N PRO A 51 8.36 19.87 1.86
CA PRO A 51 9.50 20.12 2.76
C PRO A 51 9.16 21.01 3.96
N ASN A 52 8.10 21.82 3.88
CA ASN A 52 7.71 22.79 4.90
C ASN A 52 6.25 22.65 5.32
N ILE A 53 5.88 21.46 5.79
CA ILE A 53 4.50 21.15 6.18
C ILE A 53 3.91 22.14 7.20
N GLU A 54 4.74 22.67 8.09
CA GLU A 54 4.36 23.65 9.12
C GLU A 54 3.84 24.97 8.52
N THR A 55 4.19 25.29 7.28
CA THR A 55 3.75 26.51 6.60
C THR A 55 2.41 26.32 5.87
N VAL A 56 1.93 25.10 5.70
CA VAL A 56 0.71 24.82 4.93
C VAL A 56 -0.52 25.49 5.53
N PRO A 57 -0.73 25.50 6.86
CA PRO A 57 -1.86 26.26 7.44
C PRO A 57 -1.81 27.77 7.17
N SER A 58 -0.63 28.38 7.18
CA SER A 58 -0.49 29.83 6.85
C SER A 58 -0.86 30.08 5.39
N ARG A 59 -0.41 29.22 4.47
CA ARG A 59 -0.79 29.28 3.05
C ARG A 59 -2.32 29.16 2.88
N ALA A 60 -3.00 28.27 3.62
CA ALA A 60 -4.44 28.14 3.55
C ALA A 60 -5.17 29.45 3.95
N LYS A 61 -4.64 30.20 4.92
CA LYS A 61 -5.17 31.49 5.32
C LYS A 61 -5.04 32.57 4.24
N GLU A 62 -3.97 32.54 3.47
CA GLU A 62 -3.80 33.45 2.31
C GLU A 62 -4.92 33.24 1.26
N TYR A 63 -5.45 32.02 1.12
CA TYR A 63 -6.61 31.71 0.27
C TYR A 63 -7.96 31.95 0.95
N GLY A 64 -7.99 32.48 2.16
CA GLY A 64 -9.20 32.89 2.87
C GLY A 64 -9.81 31.83 3.80
N ALA A 65 -9.06 30.81 4.21
CA ALA A 65 -9.53 29.88 5.22
C ALA A 65 -9.73 30.60 6.58
N GLU A 66 -10.89 30.39 7.21
CA GLU A 66 -11.18 30.92 8.55
C GLU A 66 -10.42 30.15 9.63
N ILE A 67 -10.43 28.82 9.51
CA ILE A 67 -9.67 27.91 10.36
C ILE A 67 -8.63 27.22 9.47
N ALA A 68 -7.39 27.08 9.99
CA ALA A 68 -6.35 26.31 9.33
C ALA A 68 -5.55 25.57 10.39
N ARG A 69 -5.59 24.23 10.36
CA ARG A 69 -4.95 23.38 11.37
C ARG A 69 -4.04 22.34 10.71
N LEU A 70 -2.89 22.10 11.34
CA LEU A 70 -2.02 20.97 11.07
C LEU A 70 -2.28 19.88 12.11
N ILE A 71 -2.51 18.66 11.65
CA ILE A 71 -2.84 17.51 12.49
C ILE A 71 -1.73 16.46 12.34
N ASP A 72 -1.02 16.15 13.41
CA ASP A 72 -0.01 15.07 13.39
C ASP A 72 -0.70 13.71 13.23
N CYS A 73 -0.43 13.07 12.12
CA CYS A 73 -0.98 11.77 11.74
C CYS A 73 0.10 10.68 11.61
N LYS A 74 1.38 11.01 11.79
CA LYS A 74 2.52 10.10 11.52
C LYS A 74 2.45 8.81 12.31
N SER A 75 2.24 8.90 13.61
CA SER A 75 2.21 7.72 14.48
C SER A 75 1.05 6.79 14.10
N ALA A 76 -0.15 7.34 13.90
CA ALA A 76 -1.31 6.55 13.48
C ALA A 76 -1.09 5.89 12.12
N LEU A 77 -0.49 6.60 11.16
CA LEU A 77 -0.20 6.05 9.83
C LEU A 77 0.80 4.89 9.90
N VAL A 78 1.86 5.05 10.68
CA VAL A 78 2.87 4.00 10.83
C VAL A 78 2.28 2.76 11.50
N GLU A 79 1.43 2.91 12.53
CA GLU A 79 0.78 1.77 13.18
C GLU A 79 -0.13 1.00 12.20
N GLU A 80 -0.93 1.70 11.38
CA GLU A 80 -1.75 1.05 10.36
C GLU A 80 -0.89 0.43 9.24
N GLY A 81 0.24 1.05 8.89
CA GLY A 81 1.21 0.50 7.94
C GLY A 81 1.83 -0.80 8.43
N LEU A 82 2.26 -0.84 9.69
CA LEU A 82 2.81 -2.06 10.30
C LEU A 82 1.74 -3.15 10.46
N ALA A 83 0.49 -2.79 10.75
CA ALA A 83 -0.61 -3.74 10.76
C ALA A 83 -0.88 -4.32 9.36
N ALA A 84 -0.83 -3.50 8.33
CA ALA A 84 -0.96 -3.95 6.94
C ALA A 84 0.19 -4.87 6.53
N LEU A 85 1.43 -4.54 6.92
CA LEU A 85 2.61 -5.36 6.68
C LEU A 85 2.48 -6.74 7.36
N ALA A 86 2.12 -6.77 8.63
CA ALA A 86 1.95 -8.01 9.40
C ALA A 86 0.86 -8.93 8.82
N CYS A 87 -0.15 -8.35 8.17
CA CYS A 87 -1.23 -9.10 7.53
C CYS A 87 -0.99 -9.38 6.03
N GLY A 88 0.12 -8.94 5.44
CA GLY A 88 0.35 -9.05 4.00
C GLY A 88 -0.75 -8.37 3.16
N ALA A 89 -1.27 -7.23 3.64
CA ALA A 89 -2.45 -6.56 3.07
C ALA A 89 -2.15 -5.83 1.74
N PHE A 90 -1.58 -6.55 0.78
CA PHE A 90 -1.09 -6.05 -0.51
C PHE A 90 -1.64 -6.92 -1.65
N HIS A 91 -2.53 -6.36 -2.48
CA HIS A 91 -3.22 -7.13 -3.52
C HIS A 91 -2.69 -6.87 -4.93
N ILE A 92 -1.99 -5.74 -5.15
CA ILE A 92 -1.39 -5.40 -6.43
C ILE A 92 0.06 -5.84 -6.38
N THR A 93 0.40 -6.79 -7.24
CA THR A 93 1.74 -7.36 -7.34
C THR A 93 2.08 -7.60 -8.80
N THR A 94 3.23 -7.11 -9.25
CA THR A 94 3.76 -7.34 -10.59
C THR A 94 5.19 -7.85 -10.47
N ALA A 95 5.48 -9.01 -11.07
CA ALA A 95 6.81 -9.61 -11.06
C ALA A 95 7.45 -9.69 -9.65
N GLY A 96 6.66 -10.07 -8.64
CA GLY A 96 7.11 -10.20 -7.25
C GLY A 96 7.19 -8.89 -6.47
N LYS A 97 6.96 -7.74 -7.10
CA LYS A 97 6.97 -6.43 -6.44
C LYS A 97 5.57 -6.02 -6.03
N ALA A 98 5.38 -5.76 -4.75
CA ALA A 98 4.08 -5.35 -4.21
C ALA A 98 3.92 -3.83 -4.15
N TYR A 99 2.71 -3.35 -4.42
CA TYR A 99 2.29 -2.03 -3.99
C TYR A 99 1.82 -2.09 -2.53
N PHE A 100 2.49 -1.37 -1.65
CA PHE A 100 2.26 -1.42 -0.20
C PHE A 100 1.04 -0.63 0.29
N ASN A 101 0.12 -0.27 -0.60
CA ASN A 101 -1.11 0.47 -0.26
C ASN A 101 -0.85 1.75 0.56
N THR A 102 0.26 2.43 0.32
CA THR A 102 0.70 3.57 1.12
C THR A 102 -0.26 4.76 1.04
N THR A 103 -0.78 5.08 -0.15
CA THR A 103 -1.83 6.09 -0.32
C THR A 103 -3.16 5.66 0.32
N PRO A 104 -3.72 4.44 0.10
CA PRO A 104 -4.91 3.98 0.82
C PRO A 104 -4.81 4.05 2.34
N LEU A 105 -3.66 3.67 2.92
CA LEU A 105 -3.39 3.80 4.36
C LEU A 105 -3.41 5.27 4.80
N GLY A 106 -2.75 6.14 4.03
CA GLY A 106 -2.79 7.58 4.28
C GLY A 106 -4.22 8.11 4.32
N ARG A 107 -5.09 7.67 3.39
CA ARG A 107 -6.50 8.13 3.35
C ARG A 107 -7.33 7.58 4.50
N ALA A 108 -7.07 6.36 4.97
CA ALA A 108 -7.74 5.80 6.16
C ALA A 108 -7.48 6.67 7.40
N VAL A 109 -6.24 7.09 7.60
CA VAL A 109 -5.83 7.92 8.74
C VAL A 109 -6.29 9.36 8.56
N THR A 110 -6.05 9.96 7.40
CA THR A 110 -6.45 11.34 7.10
C THR A 110 -7.97 11.52 7.22
N GLY A 111 -8.76 10.64 6.57
CA GLY A 111 -10.22 10.72 6.57
C GLY A 111 -10.86 10.56 7.95
N THR A 112 -10.15 9.98 8.91
CA THR A 112 -10.64 9.82 10.30
C THR A 112 -10.15 10.91 11.23
N LEU A 113 -8.85 11.23 11.23
CA LEU A 113 -8.26 12.18 12.19
C LEU A 113 -8.61 13.63 11.87
N LEU A 114 -8.68 14.01 10.59
CA LEU A 114 -9.12 15.37 10.23
C LEU A 114 -10.58 15.60 10.59
N VAL A 115 -11.45 14.60 10.41
CA VAL A 115 -12.85 14.70 10.81
C VAL A 115 -12.99 14.86 12.33
N ARG A 116 -12.14 14.20 13.13
CA ARG A 116 -12.10 14.45 14.60
C ARG A 116 -11.74 15.88 14.92
N ALA A 117 -10.75 16.47 14.23
CA ALA A 117 -10.39 17.87 14.41
C ALA A 117 -11.53 18.82 14.00
N MET A 118 -12.22 18.52 12.89
CA MET A 118 -13.41 19.25 12.44
C MET A 118 -14.53 19.25 13.49
N MET A 119 -14.77 18.11 14.13
CA MET A 119 -15.80 18.01 15.19
C MET A 119 -15.49 18.94 16.37
N ALA A 120 -14.22 19.05 16.76
CA ALA A 120 -13.81 19.98 17.83
C ALA A 120 -14.05 21.46 17.45
N ASP A 121 -14.05 21.78 16.16
CA ASP A 121 -14.31 23.13 15.63
C ASP A 121 -15.79 23.35 15.23
N ASN A 122 -16.67 22.39 15.51
CA ASN A 122 -18.09 22.38 15.11
C ASN A 122 -18.28 22.54 13.59
N VAL A 123 -17.42 21.93 12.78
CA VAL A 123 -17.52 21.90 11.32
C VAL A 123 -18.14 20.56 10.90
N LEU A 124 -19.31 20.60 10.28
CA LEU A 124 -20.12 19.42 9.96
C LEU A 124 -20.27 19.14 8.46
N ILE A 125 -19.56 19.90 7.62
CA ILE A 125 -19.50 19.66 6.17
C ILE A 125 -18.07 19.29 5.84
N TRP A 126 -17.88 18.07 5.30
CA TRP A 126 -16.58 17.50 4.96
C TRP A 126 -16.33 17.54 3.46
N GLY A 127 -15.18 18.00 3.05
CA GLY A 127 -14.74 18.03 1.67
C GLY A 127 -13.24 17.76 1.51
N ASP A 128 -12.87 17.54 0.27
CA ASP A 128 -11.48 17.32 -0.17
C ASP A 128 -11.34 17.69 -1.65
N GLY A 129 -10.11 17.74 -2.14
CA GLY A 129 -9.76 18.06 -3.53
C GLY A 129 -9.83 16.88 -4.50
N SER A 130 -10.40 15.75 -4.14
CA SER A 130 -10.43 14.55 -5.00
C SER A 130 -11.30 14.76 -6.23
N THR A 131 -10.78 14.37 -7.39
CA THR A 131 -11.52 14.38 -8.65
C THR A 131 -12.50 13.19 -8.74
N TYR A 132 -13.58 13.35 -9.51
CA TYR A 132 -14.60 12.30 -9.69
C TYR A 132 -14.09 11.04 -10.41
N LYS A 133 -12.91 11.10 -11.05
CA LYS A 133 -12.25 9.96 -11.72
C LYS A 133 -11.25 9.21 -10.82
N GLY A 134 -10.90 9.79 -9.68
CA GLY A 134 -9.92 9.21 -8.76
C GLY A 134 -10.52 8.23 -7.76
N ASN A 135 -9.67 7.49 -7.05
CA ASN A 135 -10.08 6.58 -5.97
C ASN A 135 -10.40 7.34 -4.66
N ASP A 136 -9.73 8.46 -4.42
CA ASP A 136 -9.76 9.14 -3.13
C ASP A 136 -11.12 9.78 -2.82
N ILE A 137 -11.91 10.10 -3.85
CA ILE A 137 -13.24 10.64 -3.66
C ILE A 137 -14.14 9.69 -2.85
N GLU A 138 -13.99 8.38 -3.09
CA GLU A 138 -14.73 7.34 -2.36
C GLU A 138 -14.09 7.05 -1.00
N ARG A 139 -12.77 6.96 -0.92
CA ARG A 139 -12.04 6.73 0.32
C ARG A 139 -12.35 7.79 1.37
N PHE A 140 -12.26 9.08 1.02
CA PHE A 140 -12.59 10.18 1.94
C PHE A 140 -14.07 10.26 2.28
N TYR A 141 -14.95 9.98 1.33
CA TYR A 141 -16.38 9.88 1.58
C TYR A 141 -16.68 8.84 2.67
N ARG A 142 -16.13 7.63 2.48
CA ARG A 142 -16.38 6.51 3.38
C ARG A 142 -15.79 6.73 4.76
N TYR A 143 -14.49 7.04 4.85
CA TYR A 143 -13.82 7.25 6.14
C TYR A 143 -14.40 8.44 6.91
N GLY A 144 -14.74 9.51 6.22
CA GLY A 144 -15.39 10.65 6.85
C GLY A 144 -16.72 10.29 7.50
N LEU A 145 -17.58 9.56 6.81
CA LEU A 145 -18.88 9.15 7.35
C LEU A 145 -18.77 8.05 8.41
N LEU A 146 -17.74 7.20 8.36
CA LEU A 146 -17.44 6.25 9.44
C LEU A 146 -16.99 6.99 10.70
N ALA A 147 -16.18 8.03 10.58
CA ALA A 147 -15.73 8.84 11.70
C ALA A 147 -16.87 9.69 12.31
N ASN A 148 -17.74 10.24 11.47
CA ASN A 148 -18.90 10.99 11.91
C ASN A 148 -20.10 10.83 10.94
N PRO A 149 -21.10 10.00 11.27
CA PRO A 149 -22.25 9.76 10.40
C PRO A 149 -23.19 10.96 10.23
N LYS A 150 -23.01 12.04 11.02
CA LYS A 150 -23.80 13.28 10.91
C LYS A 150 -23.28 14.25 9.86
N LEU A 151 -22.08 13.99 9.30
CA LEU A 151 -21.51 14.86 8.27
C LEU A 151 -22.40 14.96 7.04
N LYS A 152 -22.41 16.14 6.46
CA LYS A 152 -22.71 16.38 5.04
C LYS A 152 -21.40 16.40 4.27
N ILE A 153 -21.45 16.08 3.00
CA ILE A 153 -20.27 15.99 2.14
C ILE A 153 -20.40 17.03 1.04
N TYR A 154 -19.41 17.89 0.92
CA TYR A 154 -19.28 18.78 -0.21
C TYR A 154 -17.92 18.57 -0.88
N LYS A 155 -17.95 18.27 -2.15
CA LYS A 155 -16.72 18.07 -2.95
C LYS A 155 -16.75 19.03 -4.13
N PRO A 156 -15.79 19.97 -4.23
CA PRO A 156 -15.76 20.96 -5.32
C PRO A 156 -15.83 20.31 -6.70
N TRP A 157 -15.14 19.18 -6.92
CA TRP A 157 -15.16 18.44 -8.18
C TRP A 157 -16.49 17.73 -8.52
N LEU A 158 -17.50 17.76 -7.64
CA LEU A 158 -18.87 17.31 -7.91
C LEU A 158 -19.84 18.50 -8.07
N ASP A 159 -19.38 19.72 -7.83
CA ASP A 159 -20.15 20.93 -8.03
C ASP A 159 -20.00 21.43 -9.47
N LYS A 160 -21.13 21.54 -10.19
CA LYS A 160 -21.13 21.96 -11.60
C LYS A 160 -20.58 23.37 -11.78
N ASP A 161 -20.87 24.29 -10.85
CA ASP A 161 -20.43 25.67 -10.93
C ASP A 161 -18.91 25.76 -10.78
N PHE A 162 -18.33 24.99 -9.83
CA PHE A 162 -16.89 24.87 -9.68
C PHE A 162 -16.23 24.29 -10.93
N VAL A 163 -16.76 23.18 -11.46
CA VAL A 163 -16.17 22.49 -12.62
C VAL A 163 -16.28 23.36 -13.89
N ASN A 164 -17.39 24.08 -14.08
CA ASN A 164 -17.56 24.96 -15.23
C ASN A 164 -16.61 26.16 -15.19
N GLU A 165 -16.33 26.70 -14.01
CA GLU A 165 -15.47 27.88 -13.83
C GLU A 165 -13.98 27.48 -13.76
N LEU A 166 -13.64 26.32 -13.19
CA LEU A 166 -12.29 25.93 -12.78
C LEU A 166 -11.89 24.52 -13.20
N GLY A 167 -12.51 23.95 -14.20
CA GLY A 167 -12.39 22.53 -14.57
C GLY A 167 -11.03 22.07 -15.11
N GLY A 168 -10.02 22.94 -15.18
CA GLY A 168 -8.68 22.62 -15.63
C GLY A 168 -7.59 23.38 -14.91
N ARG A 169 -6.35 22.88 -14.95
CA ARG A 169 -5.19 23.53 -14.28
C ARG A 169 -4.92 24.95 -14.81
N LYS A 170 -5.09 25.17 -16.11
CA LYS A 170 -4.90 26.48 -16.75
C LYS A 170 -5.94 27.49 -16.22
N GLU A 171 -7.19 27.06 -16.16
CA GLU A 171 -8.31 27.85 -15.66
C GLU A 171 -8.10 28.19 -14.17
N MET A 172 -7.70 27.22 -13.34
CA MET A 172 -7.37 27.43 -11.94
C MET A 172 -6.23 28.42 -11.74
N SER A 173 -5.13 28.26 -12.46
CA SER A 173 -3.96 29.15 -12.37
C SER A 173 -4.32 30.57 -12.77
N LYS A 174 -5.08 30.73 -13.89
CA LYS A 174 -5.57 32.01 -14.34
C LYS A 174 -6.50 32.65 -13.31
N TRP A 175 -7.42 31.87 -12.74
CA TRP A 175 -8.37 32.37 -11.75
C TRP A 175 -7.66 32.92 -10.50
N LEU A 176 -6.62 32.24 -9.99
CA LEU A 176 -5.81 32.76 -8.88
C LEU A 176 -5.13 34.07 -9.24
N THR A 177 -4.53 34.16 -10.42
CA THR A 177 -3.85 35.36 -10.91
C THR A 177 -4.85 36.54 -11.04
N ASP A 178 -6.03 36.30 -11.64
CA ASP A 178 -7.06 37.30 -11.83
C ASP A 178 -7.61 37.84 -10.50
N HIS A 179 -7.52 37.05 -9.42
CA HIS A 179 -7.95 37.43 -8.06
C HIS A 179 -6.79 37.91 -7.16
N ASN A 180 -5.59 38.16 -7.72
CA ASN A 180 -4.39 38.57 -7.01
C ASN A 180 -4.01 37.64 -5.83
N LEU A 181 -4.29 36.34 -5.98
CA LEU A 181 -3.93 35.32 -4.99
C LEU A 181 -2.59 34.69 -5.32
N PRO A 182 -1.82 34.24 -4.31
CA PRO A 182 -0.53 33.62 -4.54
C PRO A 182 -0.68 32.40 -5.45
N TYR A 183 0.00 32.42 -6.58
CA TYR A 183 0.12 31.27 -7.46
C TYR A 183 1.60 30.83 -7.44
N ARG A 184 1.85 29.64 -6.92
CA ARG A 184 3.15 29.01 -7.07
C ARG A 184 3.11 28.24 -8.37
N ASP A 185 3.81 28.76 -9.35
CA ASP A 185 4.04 28.06 -10.62
C ASP A 185 4.72 26.72 -10.29
N ALA A 186 3.92 25.68 -10.21
CA ALA A 186 4.48 24.36 -10.16
C ALA A 186 5.06 24.13 -11.56
N THR A 187 6.39 24.20 -11.70
CA THR A 187 7.10 23.70 -12.88
C THR A 187 6.33 22.51 -13.41
N GLU A 188 5.99 22.50 -14.69
CA GLU A 188 5.20 21.42 -15.31
C GLU A 188 5.95 20.10 -15.11
N LYS A 189 5.75 19.48 -13.96
CA LYS A 189 6.28 18.14 -13.72
C LYS A 189 5.61 17.17 -14.67
N ALA A 190 6.38 16.25 -15.22
CA ALA A 190 5.91 15.23 -16.14
C ALA A 190 4.86 14.27 -15.52
N TYR A 191 4.69 14.30 -14.21
CA TYR A 191 3.76 13.48 -13.43
C TYR A 191 3.33 14.19 -12.14
N SER A 192 2.32 13.65 -11.47
CA SER A 192 1.90 14.06 -10.12
C SER A 192 2.53 13.16 -9.07
N THR A 193 2.81 13.70 -7.89
CA THR A 193 3.35 12.95 -6.75
C THR A 193 2.44 13.13 -5.53
N ASP A 194 2.25 12.04 -4.78
CA ASP A 194 1.54 12.00 -3.48
C ASP A 194 2.36 11.11 -2.55
N ALA A 195 2.89 11.67 -1.47
CA ALA A 195 3.78 10.97 -0.58
C ALA A 195 3.32 11.02 0.88
N ASN A 196 3.79 10.04 1.64
CA ASN A 196 3.73 10.00 3.09
C ASN A 196 4.93 9.20 3.63
N ILE A 197 5.02 9.06 4.94
CA ILE A 197 6.17 8.39 5.58
C ILE A 197 6.34 6.92 5.16
N LEU A 198 5.28 6.24 4.67
CA LEU A 198 5.34 4.84 4.24
C LEU A 198 5.74 4.68 2.78
N GLY A 199 5.51 5.69 1.94
CA GLY A 199 5.83 5.61 0.52
C GLY A 199 5.34 6.79 -0.30
N ALA A 200 5.74 6.80 -1.57
CA ALA A 200 5.32 7.79 -2.57
C ALA A 200 4.66 7.13 -3.76
N THR A 201 3.70 7.83 -4.34
CA THR A 201 3.00 7.48 -5.57
C THR A 201 3.29 8.54 -6.63
N HIS A 202 3.75 8.12 -7.80
CA HIS A 202 3.94 8.95 -8.98
C HIS A 202 2.97 8.48 -10.06
N GLU A 203 2.09 9.36 -10.53
CA GLU A 203 1.05 8.99 -11.49
C GLU A 203 0.66 10.14 -12.42
N ALA A 204 -0.21 9.87 -13.36
CA ALA A 204 -0.79 10.82 -14.31
C ALA A 204 0.16 11.38 -15.37
N LYS A 205 -0.36 12.19 -16.30
CA LYS A 205 0.35 12.86 -17.40
C LYS A 205 1.20 11.89 -18.23
N SER A 206 2.53 12.07 -18.27
CA SER A 206 3.43 11.22 -19.07
C SER A 206 3.42 9.77 -18.60
N LEU A 207 3.12 9.49 -17.33
CA LEU A 207 3.04 8.12 -16.79
C LEU A 207 1.77 7.36 -17.22
N GLU A 208 0.76 8.05 -17.80
CA GLU A 208 -0.42 7.37 -18.36
C GLU A 208 -0.07 6.59 -19.65
N ASN A 209 1.06 6.89 -20.29
CA ASN A 209 1.55 6.15 -21.43
C ASN A 209 2.40 4.96 -20.97
N LEU A 210 2.05 3.76 -21.41
CA LEU A 210 2.76 2.52 -21.01
C LEU A 210 4.15 2.39 -21.63
N ASP A 211 4.47 3.15 -22.66
CA ASP A 211 5.78 3.26 -23.29
C ASP A 211 6.72 4.27 -22.61
N SER A 212 6.24 4.99 -21.58
CA SER A 212 7.09 5.81 -20.73
C SER A 212 7.93 4.95 -19.78
N HIS A 213 9.24 5.23 -19.72
CA HIS A 213 10.14 4.52 -18.81
C HIS A 213 9.96 4.99 -17.36
N ILE A 214 10.19 4.09 -16.40
CA ILE A 214 10.24 4.41 -14.96
C ILE A 214 11.31 5.49 -14.66
N GLU A 215 12.33 5.59 -15.49
CA GLU A 215 13.46 6.52 -15.37
C GLU A 215 13.08 8.00 -15.46
N ILE A 216 11.87 8.32 -15.96
CA ILE A 216 11.37 9.70 -15.93
C ILE A 216 11.01 10.20 -14.54
N VAL A 217 10.87 9.28 -13.57
CA VAL A 217 10.57 9.61 -12.18
C VAL A 217 11.85 10.00 -11.45
N GLU A 218 11.82 11.14 -10.79
CA GLU A 218 12.81 11.53 -9.80
C GLU A 218 12.45 10.92 -8.44
N PRO A 219 13.18 9.92 -7.94
CA PRO A 219 12.90 9.34 -6.64
C PRO A 219 13.00 10.40 -5.52
N ILE A 220 12.03 10.40 -4.62
CA ILE A 220 12.00 11.30 -3.46
C ILE A 220 12.26 10.58 -2.14
N MET A 221 12.20 9.25 -2.14
CA MET A 221 12.50 8.43 -0.97
C MET A 221 13.76 7.58 -1.16
N GLY A 222 14.33 7.57 -2.35
CA GLY A 222 15.48 6.76 -2.69
C GLY A 222 16.40 7.42 -3.71
N VAL A 223 17.18 6.57 -4.39
CA VAL A 223 18.14 6.97 -5.41
C VAL A 223 17.78 6.38 -6.77
N LYS A 224 18.27 7.00 -7.84
CA LYS A 224 18.15 6.45 -9.20
C LYS A 224 19.01 5.19 -9.35
N PHE A 225 18.47 4.06 -8.94
CA PHE A 225 19.23 2.80 -9.00
C PHE A 225 19.59 2.36 -10.41
N TRP A 226 18.92 2.85 -11.44
CA TRP A 226 19.24 2.60 -12.86
C TRP A 226 20.40 3.44 -13.37
N ASP A 227 20.75 4.54 -12.71
CA ASP A 227 21.85 5.42 -13.11
C ASP A 227 23.18 4.87 -12.57
N GLN A 228 24.03 4.41 -13.50
CA GLN A 228 25.33 3.81 -13.16
C GLN A 228 26.31 4.79 -12.49
N SER A 229 26.10 6.11 -12.60
CA SER A 229 26.90 7.12 -11.91
C SER A 229 26.62 7.19 -10.40
N VAL A 230 25.45 6.73 -9.97
CA VAL A 230 25.09 6.66 -8.55
C VAL A 230 25.84 5.50 -7.90
N LYS A 231 26.72 5.82 -6.94
CA LYS A 231 27.45 4.81 -6.19
C LYS A 231 26.53 4.15 -5.15
N ILE A 232 26.39 2.82 -5.21
CA ILE A 232 25.62 2.02 -4.25
C ILE A 232 26.52 0.86 -3.80
N ASP A 233 27.02 0.95 -2.59
CA ASP A 233 27.83 -0.10 -1.97
C ASP A 233 26.88 -1.13 -1.33
N SER A 234 27.25 -2.43 -1.34
CA SER A 234 26.46 -3.45 -0.66
C SER A 234 26.59 -3.33 0.86
N GLU A 235 25.51 -3.62 1.58
CA GLU A 235 25.52 -3.70 3.04
C GLU A 235 24.62 -4.82 3.57
N ASP A 236 24.99 -5.35 4.73
CA ASP A 236 24.18 -6.33 5.45
C ASP A 236 23.30 -5.62 6.48
N VAL A 237 22.01 -5.85 6.40
CA VAL A 237 21.02 -5.25 7.30
C VAL A 237 20.28 -6.35 8.04
N THR A 238 20.30 -6.31 9.36
CA THR A 238 19.56 -7.24 10.21
C THR A 238 18.31 -6.58 10.77
N ILE A 239 17.17 -7.19 10.53
CA ILE A 239 15.87 -6.74 11.06
C ILE A 239 15.36 -7.78 12.04
N GLU A 240 14.95 -7.33 13.21
CA GLU A 240 14.44 -8.18 14.28
C GLU A 240 12.95 -7.92 14.50
N PHE A 241 12.19 -9.00 14.62
CA PHE A 241 10.76 -8.99 14.88
C PHE A 241 10.43 -9.66 16.20
N ALA A 242 9.42 -9.14 16.90
CA ALA A 242 8.77 -9.76 18.04
C ALA A 242 7.25 -9.72 17.81
N GLN A 243 6.63 -10.90 17.81
CA GLN A 243 5.18 -11.07 17.63
C GLN A 243 4.64 -10.28 16.42
N GLY A 244 5.33 -10.37 15.28
CA GLY A 244 4.94 -9.74 14.03
C GLY A 244 5.30 -8.26 13.89
N ARG A 245 5.88 -7.63 14.92
CA ARG A 245 6.30 -6.23 14.89
C ARG A 245 7.80 -6.11 14.75
N PRO A 246 8.30 -5.25 13.85
CA PRO A 246 9.73 -4.96 13.81
C PRO A 246 10.12 -4.14 15.05
N ILE A 247 11.18 -4.56 15.74
CA ILE A 247 11.61 -3.97 17.00
C ILE A 247 13.00 -3.34 16.94
N SER A 248 13.85 -3.81 16.04
CA SER A 248 15.20 -3.26 15.86
C SER A 248 15.70 -3.40 14.44
N ILE A 249 16.63 -2.53 14.06
CA ILE A 249 17.42 -2.61 12.84
C ILE A 249 18.90 -2.56 13.24
N ASN A 250 19.69 -3.52 12.76
CA ASN A 250 21.12 -3.66 13.07
C ASN A 250 21.41 -3.66 14.59
N GLY A 251 20.54 -4.32 15.37
CA GLY A 251 20.67 -4.42 16.82
C GLY A 251 20.34 -3.13 17.59
N LYS A 252 19.87 -2.09 16.90
CA LYS A 252 19.44 -0.84 17.54
C LYS A 252 17.92 -0.83 17.65
N ALA A 253 17.39 -0.86 18.87
CA ALA A 253 15.98 -0.63 19.12
C ALA A 253 15.62 0.82 18.76
N ALA A 254 14.54 1.00 18.01
CA ALA A 254 14.04 2.34 17.71
C ALA A 254 13.30 2.90 18.94
N LYS A 255 13.31 4.23 19.10
CA LYS A 255 12.59 4.90 20.19
C LYS A 255 11.05 4.76 20.05
N ASP A 256 10.57 4.66 18.83
CA ASP A 256 9.17 4.49 18.44
C ASP A 256 9.08 3.92 17.01
N SER A 257 7.88 3.52 16.60
CA SER A 257 7.63 2.95 15.28
C SER A 257 7.90 3.96 14.13
N VAL A 258 7.71 5.26 14.38
CA VAL A 258 7.99 6.32 13.38
C VAL A 258 9.49 6.40 13.09
N ALA A 259 10.32 6.35 14.15
CA ALA A 259 11.77 6.34 13.99
C ALA A 259 12.26 5.07 13.27
N LEU A 260 11.63 3.92 13.55
CA LEU A 260 11.96 2.66 12.88
C LEU A 260 11.66 2.72 11.37
N ILE A 261 10.50 3.21 10.98
CA ILE A 261 10.14 3.38 9.56
C ILE A 261 11.07 4.37 8.88
N LYS A 262 11.42 5.49 9.52
CA LYS A 262 12.39 6.45 8.95
C LYS A 262 13.75 5.82 8.71
N GLU A 263 14.25 5.05 9.67
CA GLU A 263 15.53 4.32 9.51
C GLU A 263 15.44 3.29 8.37
N ALA A 264 14.35 2.51 8.31
CA ALA A 264 14.12 1.57 7.23
C ALA A 264 14.05 2.26 5.86
N ASN A 265 13.41 3.44 5.78
CA ASN A 265 13.36 4.25 4.56
C ASN A 265 14.75 4.74 4.14
N LEU A 266 15.56 5.21 5.08
CA LEU A 266 16.93 5.66 4.79
C LEU A 266 17.79 4.51 4.26
N ILE A 267 17.68 3.34 4.88
CA ILE A 267 18.44 2.15 4.46
C ILE A 267 17.96 1.68 3.07
N GLY A 268 16.68 1.39 2.91
CA GLY A 268 16.15 0.92 1.62
C GLY A 268 16.33 1.96 0.51
N GLY A 269 16.13 3.24 0.83
CA GLY A 269 16.23 4.34 -0.12
C GLY A 269 17.61 4.52 -0.73
N ARG A 270 18.68 4.42 0.08
CA ARG A 270 20.06 4.54 -0.46
C ARG A 270 20.47 3.42 -1.40
N HIS A 271 19.72 2.31 -1.41
CA HIS A 271 19.87 1.22 -2.36
C HIS A 271 18.92 1.34 -3.56
N GLY A 272 17.91 2.22 -3.50
CA GLY A 272 16.83 2.29 -4.48
C GLY A 272 15.86 1.11 -4.39
N LEU A 273 15.78 0.46 -3.22
CA LEU A 273 14.90 -0.67 -2.95
C LEU A 273 13.42 -0.23 -2.93
N GLY A 274 12.53 -1.12 -3.36
CA GLY A 274 11.09 -0.94 -3.20
C GLY A 274 10.45 0.05 -4.16
N MET A 275 11.05 0.25 -5.32
CA MET A 275 10.45 0.99 -6.42
C MET A 275 9.78 0.03 -7.39
N SER A 276 8.52 0.28 -7.74
CA SER A 276 7.73 -0.60 -8.60
C SER A 276 6.84 0.15 -9.56
N ASP A 277 6.67 -0.41 -10.77
CA ASP A 277 5.75 0.03 -11.80
C ASP A 277 4.54 -0.92 -11.81
N GLN A 278 3.36 -0.40 -11.54
CA GLN A 278 2.15 -1.20 -11.36
C GLN A 278 1.03 -0.74 -12.28
N ILE A 279 0.27 -1.69 -12.79
CA ILE A 279 -1.03 -1.44 -13.41
C ILE A 279 -2.10 -1.91 -12.44
N GLU A 280 -2.97 -1.00 -12.06
CA GLU A 280 -4.03 -1.24 -11.10
C GLU A 280 -5.43 -1.06 -11.69
N ASN A 281 -6.41 -1.73 -11.11
CA ASN A 281 -7.82 -1.45 -11.34
C ASN A 281 -8.28 -0.43 -10.29
N ARG A 282 -8.69 0.76 -10.74
CA ARG A 282 -9.33 1.76 -9.88
C ARG A 282 -10.63 1.22 -9.28
N ILE A 283 -11.15 1.88 -8.26
CA ILE A 283 -12.44 1.53 -7.64
C ILE A 283 -13.58 1.59 -8.70
N ILE A 284 -13.46 2.49 -9.67
CA ILE A 284 -14.40 2.62 -10.80
C ILE A 284 -14.12 1.63 -11.96
N GLU A 285 -13.36 0.56 -11.73
CA GLU A 285 -12.97 -0.50 -12.68
C GLU A 285 -12.10 -0.05 -13.87
N ALA A 286 -11.71 1.20 -13.95
CA ALA A 286 -10.77 1.67 -14.97
C ALA A 286 -9.33 1.26 -14.63
N LYS A 287 -8.52 0.96 -15.65
CA LYS A 287 -7.09 0.73 -15.50
C LYS A 287 -6.35 2.04 -15.31
N SER A 288 -5.33 2.04 -14.45
CA SER A 288 -4.36 3.11 -14.32
C SER A 288 -2.97 2.55 -14.04
N ARG A 289 -1.95 3.35 -14.32
CA ARG A 289 -0.56 3.05 -14.01
C ARG A 289 -0.07 3.98 -12.93
N GLY A 290 0.70 3.45 -12.00
CA GLY A 290 1.42 4.21 -10.99
C GLY A 290 2.83 3.66 -10.80
N ILE A 291 3.79 4.55 -10.51
CA ILE A 291 5.12 4.20 -10.06
C ILE A 291 5.19 4.53 -8.57
N TYR A 292 5.63 3.56 -7.80
CA TYR A 292 5.57 3.60 -6.35
C TYR A 292 6.96 3.47 -5.74
N GLU A 293 7.23 4.25 -4.70
CA GLU A 293 8.39 4.12 -3.84
C GLU A 293 7.93 3.75 -2.43
N ALA A 294 8.49 2.70 -1.85
CA ALA A 294 8.23 2.33 -0.45
C ALA A 294 9.43 1.58 0.14
N PRO A 295 10.60 2.23 0.24
CA PRO A 295 11.85 1.53 0.55
C PRO A 295 11.85 0.86 1.93
N GLY A 296 11.32 1.51 2.96
CA GLY A 296 11.24 0.94 4.30
C GLY A 296 10.24 -0.21 4.39
N MET A 297 9.07 -0.05 3.77
CA MET A 297 8.06 -1.12 3.73
C MET A 297 8.60 -2.36 3.00
N ALA A 298 9.29 -2.17 1.87
CA ALA A 298 9.91 -3.26 1.11
C ALA A 298 10.97 -3.99 1.94
N LEU A 299 11.87 -3.25 2.58
CA LEU A 299 12.91 -3.81 3.44
C LEU A 299 12.34 -4.65 4.58
N LEU A 300 11.35 -4.10 5.29
CA LEU A 300 10.69 -4.80 6.40
C LEU A 300 9.89 -6.01 5.91
N PHE A 301 9.20 -5.90 4.76
CA PHE A 301 8.39 -6.97 4.22
C PHE A 301 9.23 -8.17 3.74
N ILE A 302 10.38 -7.95 3.10
CA ILE A 302 11.31 -9.02 2.73
C ILE A 302 11.71 -9.84 3.96
N ALA A 303 12.07 -9.18 5.06
CA ALA A 303 12.43 -9.88 6.31
C ALA A 303 11.23 -10.59 6.94
N TYR A 304 10.06 -9.96 6.92
CA TYR A 304 8.83 -10.51 7.46
C TYR A 304 8.39 -11.79 6.71
N GLU A 305 8.31 -11.74 5.39
CA GLU A 305 7.97 -12.87 4.51
C GLU A 305 8.95 -14.05 4.71
N ARG A 306 10.24 -13.75 4.91
CA ARG A 306 11.22 -14.80 5.22
C ARG A 306 10.90 -15.50 6.53
N LEU A 307 10.47 -14.79 7.57
CA LEU A 307 10.07 -15.38 8.85
C LEU A 307 8.73 -16.12 8.73
N VAL A 308 7.76 -15.60 7.99
CA VAL A 308 6.50 -16.32 7.70
C VAL A 308 6.81 -17.69 7.11
N SER A 309 7.65 -17.76 6.08
CA SER A 309 8.01 -19.03 5.43
C SER A 309 8.84 -19.96 6.31
N ALA A 310 9.62 -19.43 7.25
CA ALA A 310 10.45 -20.24 8.13
C ALA A 310 9.72 -20.80 9.36
N ILE A 311 8.61 -20.16 9.75
CA ILE A 311 7.88 -20.47 10.98
C ILE A 311 6.59 -21.26 10.72
N HIS A 312 5.85 -20.94 9.66
CA HIS A 312 4.56 -21.55 9.35
C HIS A 312 4.64 -22.70 8.36
N ASN A 313 3.65 -23.60 8.40
CA ASN A 313 3.48 -24.65 7.40
C ASN A 313 2.81 -24.08 6.14
N GLU A 314 2.83 -24.86 5.05
CA GLU A 314 2.34 -24.46 3.73
C GLU A 314 0.87 -24.04 3.75
N ASP A 315 -0.02 -24.77 4.44
CA ASP A 315 -1.45 -24.46 4.50
C ASP A 315 -1.71 -23.10 5.19
N THR A 316 -0.94 -22.81 6.23
CA THR A 316 -1.01 -21.49 6.93
C THR A 316 -0.48 -20.38 6.05
N ILE A 317 0.63 -20.61 5.33
CA ILE A 317 1.22 -19.63 4.39
C ILE A 317 0.24 -19.32 3.26
N ALA A 318 -0.35 -20.35 2.65
CA ALA A 318 -1.34 -20.20 1.57
C ALA A 318 -2.55 -19.37 2.06
N THR A 319 -3.08 -19.68 3.25
CA THR A 319 -4.18 -18.93 3.87
C THR A 319 -3.79 -17.48 4.16
N TYR A 320 -2.57 -17.26 4.65
CA TYR A 320 -2.04 -15.90 4.91
C TYR A 320 -2.02 -15.07 3.62
N HIS A 321 -1.49 -15.59 2.53
CA HIS A 321 -1.43 -14.87 1.26
C HIS A 321 -2.82 -14.60 0.67
N GLU A 322 -3.74 -15.57 0.72
CA GLU A 322 -5.11 -15.41 0.23
C GLU A 322 -5.86 -14.32 1.01
N GLN A 323 -5.85 -14.43 2.34
CA GLN A 323 -6.53 -13.47 3.21
C GLN A 323 -5.88 -12.09 3.18
N GLY A 324 -4.55 -12.03 3.14
CA GLY A 324 -3.79 -10.79 3.00
C GLY A 324 -4.13 -10.06 1.71
N ARG A 325 -4.16 -10.77 0.57
CA ARG A 325 -4.58 -10.21 -0.72
C ARG A 325 -6.00 -9.65 -0.66
N LYS A 326 -6.96 -10.39 -0.08
CA LYS A 326 -8.34 -9.93 0.11
C LYS A 326 -8.42 -8.69 0.98
N LEU A 327 -7.68 -8.66 2.07
CA LEU A 327 -7.58 -7.51 2.97
C LEU A 327 -6.97 -6.30 2.26
N GLY A 328 -5.91 -6.51 1.45
CA GLY A 328 -5.30 -5.47 0.64
C GLY A 328 -6.28 -4.82 -0.35
N ARG A 329 -7.18 -5.60 -0.96
CA ARG A 329 -8.22 -5.07 -1.82
C ARG A 329 -9.23 -4.23 -1.03
N LEU A 330 -9.67 -4.69 0.15
CA LEU A 330 -10.56 -3.93 1.03
C LEU A 330 -9.92 -2.59 1.45
N LEU A 331 -8.64 -2.60 1.83
CA LEU A 331 -7.89 -1.39 2.14
C LEU A 331 -7.87 -0.42 0.94
N TYR A 332 -7.56 -0.93 -0.24
CA TYR A 332 -7.51 -0.15 -1.47
C TYR A 332 -8.84 0.55 -1.77
N GLU A 333 -9.96 -0.12 -1.51
CA GLU A 333 -11.32 0.37 -1.69
C GLU A 333 -11.80 1.34 -0.59
N GLY A 334 -10.98 1.67 0.39
CA GLY A 334 -11.39 2.52 1.52
C GLY A 334 -12.20 1.79 2.58
N ARG A 335 -12.07 0.48 2.69
CA ARG A 335 -12.85 -0.42 3.57
C ARG A 335 -12.04 -1.00 4.73
N TRP A 336 -10.95 -0.33 5.11
CA TRP A 336 -10.00 -0.80 6.13
C TRP A 336 -10.63 -1.03 7.51
N PHE A 337 -11.69 -0.28 7.85
CA PHE A 337 -12.42 -0.39 9.11
C PHE A 337 -13.77 -1.13 8.98
N ASP A 338 -14.03 -1.77 7.86
CA ASP A 338 -15.21 -2.62 7.70
C ASP A 338 -15.12 -3.87 8.58
N PRO A 339 -16.24 -4.42 9.06
CA PRO A 339 -16.23 -5.65 9.85
C PRO A 339 -15.46 -6.79 9.19
N GLN A 340 -15.58 -6.97 7.86
CA GLN A 340 -14.82 -7.98 7.13
C GLN A 340 -13.31 -7.74 7.19
N ALA A 341 -12.85 -6.50 7.03
CA ALA A 341 -11.44 -6.16 7.14
C ALA A 341 -10.91 -6.38 8.56
N LEU A 342 -11.68 -6.00 9.57
CA LEU A 342 -11.34 -6.22 10.98
C LEU A 342 -11.25 -7.70 11.32
N MET A 343 -12.18 -8.55 10.83
CA MET A 343 -12.10 -10.01 10.99
C MET A 343 -10.83 -10.59 10.37
N LEU A 344 -10.48 -10.20 9.14
CA LEU A 344 -9.26 -10.67 8.48
C LEU A 344 -8.00 -10.19 9.23
N ARG A 345 -7.95 -8.93 9.63
CA ARG A 345 -6.85 -8.36 10.43
C ARG A 345 -6.66 -9.13 11.73
N GLN A 346 -7.74 -9.34 12.48
CA GLN A 346 -7.68 -10.08 13.74
C GLN A 346 -7.22 -11.52 13.53
N SER A 347 -7.75 -12.21 12.52
CA SER A 347 -7.35 -13.58 12.20
C SER A 347 -5.85 -13.65 11.88
N LEU A 348 -5.37 -12.83 10.96
CA LEU A 348 -3.96 -12.82 10.54
C LEU A 348 -3.02 -12.39 11.68
N THR A 349 -3.41 -11.41 12.49
CA THR A 349 -2.60 -10.96 13.62
C THR A 349 -2.53 -12.05 14.70
N SER A 350 -3.65 -12.67 15.05
CA SER A 350 -3.71 -13.65 16.13
C SER A 350 -3.07 -14.99 15.77
N TRP A 351 -3.20 -15.44 14.51
CA TRP A 351 -2.82 -16.81 14.13
C TRP A 351 -1.55 -16.89 13.28
N VAL A 352 -1.14 -15.77 12.64
CA VAL A 352 0.09 -15.73 11.86
C VAL A 352 1.11 -14.81 12.55
N ALA A 353 0.83 -13.52 12.61
CA ALA A 353 1.81 -12.53 13.07
C ALA A 353 2.30 -12.76 14.50
N SER A 354 1.43 -13.22 15.42
CA SER A 354 1.80 -13.49 16.83
C SER A 354 2.94 -14.52 16.99
N ALA A 355 3.11 -15.41 16.02
CA ALA A 355 4.19 -16.39 16.02
C ALA A 355 5.51 -15.84 15.44
N ILE A 356 5.46 -14.74 14.70
CA ILE A 356 6.63 -14.19 13.99
C ILE A 356 7.56 -13.48 14.96
N THR A 357 8.54 -14.22 15.45
CA THR A 357 9.59 -13.72 16.34
C THR A 357 10.93 -14.29 15.88
N GLY A 358 11.86 -13.40 15.55
CA GLY A 358 13.18 -13.77 15.03
C GLY A 358 13.85 -12.62 14.32
N SER A 359 14.97 -12.90 13.69
CA SER A 359 15.73 -11.92 12.93
C SER A 359 16.13 -12.45 11.55
N VAL A 360 16.20 -11.54 10.59
CA VAL A 360 16.66 -11.82 9.23
C VAL A 360 17.75 -10.83 8.87
N THR A 361 18.88 -11.34 8.38
CA THR A 361 19.95 -10.52 7.79
C THR A 361 19.82 -10.56 6.28
N ILE A 362 19.72 -9.40 5.67
CA ILE A 362 19.59 -9.21 4.23
C ILE A 362 20.81 -8.46 3.73
N ARG A 363 21.46 -8.97 2.69
CA ARG A 363 22.49 -8.21 1.95
C ARG A 363 21.79 -7.42 0.86
N LEU A 364 21.80 -6.12 0.97
CA LEU A 364 21.28 -5.20 -0.03
C LEU A 364 22.37 -4.84 -1.02
N ARG A 365 21.99 -4.69 -2.27
CA ARG A 365 22.80 -4.22 -3.38
C ARG A 365 22.04 -3.11 -4.11
N ARG A 366 22.10 -3.04 -5.41
CA ARG A 366 21.47 -1.99 -6.22
C ARG A 366 20.02 -2.34 -6.57
N GLY A 367 19.09 -1.45 -6.26
CA GLY A 367 17.67 -1.64 -6.52
C GLY A 367 17.10 -2.79 -5.69
N ASP A 368 16.36 -3.67 -6.34
CA ASP A 368 15.77 -4.85 -5.68
C ASP A 368 16.70 -6.09 -5.72
N ASP A 369 17.99 -5.91 -6.01
CA ASP A 369 18.97 -6.98 -5.87
C ASP A 369 19.36 -7.15 -4.40
N TYR A 370 18.90 -8.24 -3.80
CA TYR A 370 19.21 -8.61 -2.43
C TYR A 370 19.41 -10.12 -2.26
N SER A 371 20.00 -10.51 -1.14
CA SER A 371 20.12 -11.91 -0.72
C SER A 371 19.83 -12.04 0.76
N ILE A 372 19.13 -13.13 1.12
CA ILE A 372 19.00 -13.50 2.53
C ILE A 372 20.30 -14.17 2.98
N ILE A 373 20.96 -13.57 3.97
CA ILE A 373 22.23 -14.06 4.52
C ILE A 373 22.02 -14.97 5.71
N ASN A 374 21.06 -14.61 6.58
CA ASN A 374 20.78 -15.35 7.79
C ASN A 374 19.33 -15.23 8.22
N THR A 375 18.81 -16.28 8.86
CA THR A 375 17.48 -16.30 9.47
C THR A 375 17.59 -16.98 10.83
N LYS A 376 17.20 -16.30 11.91
CA LYS A 376 17.23 -16.81 13.29
C LYS A 376 15.88 -16.64 13.94
N GLY A 377 15.49 -17.64 14.74
CA GLY A 377 14.25 -17.58 15.53
C GLY A 377 14.16 -18.83 16.41
N ALA A 378 13.55 -18.68 17.58
CA ALA A 378 13.40 -19.79 18.54
C ALA A 378 12.35 -20.83 18.11
N LYS A 379 11.45 -20.45 17.21
CA LYS A 379 10.30 -21.29 16.78
C LYS A 379 10.29 -21.55 15.28
N LEU A 380 11.46 -21.65 14.65
CA LEU A 380 11.54 -22.05 13.24
C LEU A 380 11.02 -23.48 13.06
N SER A 381 10.13 -23.68 12.09
CA SER A 381 9.70 -25.03 11.67
C SER A 381 10.76 -25.73 10.84
N TYR A 382 11.70 -24.97 10.27
CA TYR A 382 12.85 -25.51 9.57
C TYR A 382 13.84 -26.15 10.54
N SER A 383 14.16 -27.43 10.31
CA SER A 383 15.18 -28.17 11.05
C SER A 383 16.02 -28.98 10.05
N PRO A 384 17.31 -28.67 9.90
CA PRO A 384 18.20 -29.41 8.99
C PRO A 384 18.23 -30.90 9.33
N GLU A 385 18.16 -31.25 10.59
CA GLU A 385 18.24 -32.62 11.09
C GLU A 385 17.11 -33.51 10.58
N LYS A 386 15.92 -32.95 10.34
CA LYS A 386 14.78 -33.73 9.82
C LYS A 386 14.93 -34.19 8.38
N LEU A 387 15.73 -33.46 7.58
CA LEU A 387 15.91 -33.73 6.14
C LEU A 387 17.37 -33.99 5.76
N SER A 388 18.31 -34.07 6.71
CA SER A 388 19.68 -34.35 6.46
C SER A 388 19.80 -35.73 5.79
N MET A 389 20.56 -35.82 4.71
CA MET A 389 20.94 -37.10 4.07
C MET A 389 22.08 -37.82 4.81
N GLU A 390 22.68 -37.10 5.78
CA GLU A 390 23.67 -37.73 6.68
C GLU A 390 22.96 -38.67 7.63
N LYS A 391 23.67 -39.77 7.99
CA LYS A 391 23.13 -40.78 8.89
C LYS A 391 22.96 -40.20 10.30
N THR A 392 21.69 -40.03 10.74
CA THR A 392 21.36 -39.61 12.10
C THR A 392 20.80 -40.79 12.87
N GLU A 393 21.26 -40.98 14.12
CA GLU A 393 20.80 -42.09 14.99
C GLU A 393 19.33 -41.92 15.42
N ASP A 394 18.83 -40.68 15.43
CA ASP A 394 17.48 -40.32 15.86
C ASP A 394 16.60 -39.74 14.74
N ALA A 395 16.63 -40.32 13.53
CA ALA A 395 15.78 -39.88 12.44
C ALA A 395 14.28 -40.05 12.80
N ALA A 396 13.47 -39.01 12.58
CA ALA A 396 12.04 -39.00 12.89
C ALA A 396 11.24 -40.04 12.07
N PHE A 397 11.76 -40.49 10.93
CA PHE A 397 11.17 -41.50 10.08
C PHE A 397 12.29 -42.21 9.26
N GLY A 398 12.00 -43.42 8.76
CA GLY A 398 12.93 -44.22 7.98
C GLY A 398 12.37 -44.63 6.62
N PRO A 399 13.15 -45.42 5.85
CA PRO A 399 12.72 -45.91 4.53
C PRO A 399 11.40 -46.67 4.55
N ALA A 400 11.15 -47.46 5.57
CA ALA A 400 9.91 -48.25 5.72
C ALA A 400 8.67 -47.33 5.83
N ASP A 401 8.76 -46.28 6.63
CA ASP A 401 7.69 -45.31 6.79
C ASP A 401 7.38 -44.62 5.46
N ARG A 402 8.42 -44.26 4.71
CA ARG A 402 8.27 -43.62 3.40
C ARG A 402 7.67 -44.58 2.36
N ILE A 403 8.05 -45.87 2.37
CA ILE A 403 7.45 -46.88 1.49
C ILE A 403 5.95 -46.99 1.76
N GLY A 404 5.55 -47.08 3.03
CA GLY A 404 4.14 -47.13 3.43
C GLY A 404 3.36 -45.94 2.94
N GLN A 405 3.91 -44.73 3.11
CA GLN A 405 3.27 -43.48 2.64
C GLN A 405 3.11 -43.46 1.10
N LEU A 406 4.14 -43.87 0.36
CA LEU A 406 4.08 -43.93 -1.11
C LEU A 406 3.09 -45.00 -1.59
N THR A 407 2.99 -46.14 -0.89
CA THR A 407 1.99 -47.16 -1.19
C THR A 407 0.58 -46.63 -1.07
N MET A 408 0.29 -45.85 -0.02
CA MET A 408 -1.04 -45.21 0.15
C MET A 408 -1.36 -44.17 -0.92
N ARG A 409 -0.34 -43.53 -1.53
CA ARG A 409 -0.54 -42.61 -2.66
C ARG A 409 -1.06 -43.28 -3.92
N ASN A 410 -0.93 -44.61 -4.04
CA ASN A 410 -1.47 -45.35 -5.18
C ASN A 410 -2.99 -45.17 -5.33
N LEU A 411 -3.72 -45.04 -4.21
CA LEU A 411 -5.18 -44.79 -4.25
C LEU A 411 -5.52 -43.48 -4.95
N ASP A 412 -4.81 -42.42 -4.62
CA ASP A 412 -4.99 -41.10 -5.24
C ASP A 412 -4.54 -41.10 -6.71
N ILE A 413 -3.45 -41.78 -7.02
CA ILE A 413 -2.92 -41.91 -8.39
C ILE A 413 -3.88 -42.73 -9.27
N GLU A 414 -4.45 -43.81 -8.76
CA GLU A 414 -5.44 -44.63 -9.47
C GLU A 414 -6.72 -43.85 -9.76
N ASP A 415 -7.24 -43.11 -8.77
CA ASP A 415 -8.41 -42.23 -8.94
C ASP A 415 -8.14 -41.14 -9.97
N THR A 416 -7.00 -40.45 -9.89
CA THR A 416 -6.57 -39.45 -10.86
C THR A 416 -6.46 -40.04 -12.27
N ARG A 417 -5.84 -41.20 -12.42
CA ARG A 417 -5.69 -41.83 -13.72
C ARG A 417 -7.05 -42.21 -14.33
N SER A 418 -7.95 -42.77 -13.53
CA SER A 418 -9.30 -43.10 -13.97
C SER A 418 -10.05 -41.87 -14.48
N LYS A 419 -9.95 -40.72 -13.79
CA LYS A 419 -10.55 -39.46 -14.22
C LYS A 419 -9.94 -38.92 -15.51
N LEU A 420 -8.60 -39.00 -15.65
CA LEU A 420 -7.93 -38.57 -16.87
C LEU A 420 -8.36 -39.40 -18.09
N GLU A 421 -8.54 -40.74 -17.94
CA GLU A 421 -9.06 -41.61 -18.99
C GLU A 421 -10.51 -41.21 -19.37
N LEU A 422 -11.34 -40.90 -18.39
CA LEU A 422 -12.71 -40.39 -18.61
C LEU A 422 -12.72 -39.06 -19.39
N TYR A 423 -11.93 -38.09 -18.98
CA TYR A 423 -11.87 -36.80 -19.65
C TYR A 423 -11.30 -36.90 -21.07
N ALA A 424 -10.32 -37.75 -21.26
CA ALA A 424 -9.79 -38.05 -22.61
C ALA A 424 -10.87 -38.66 -23.52
N SER A 425 -11.65 -39.63 -22.99
CA SER A 425 -12.74 -40.26 -23.74
C SER A 425 -13.88 -39.28 -24.12
N GLN A 426 -14.04 -38.22 -23.33
CA GLN A 426 -15.01 -37.15 -23.56
C GLN A 426 -14.47 -36.00 -24.45
N GLY A 427 -13.25 -36.11 -24.92
CA GLY A 427 -12.60 -35.10 -25.75
C GLY A 427 -12.25 -33.77 -25.00
N GLN A 428 -12.25 -33.79 -23.67
CA GLN A 428 -11.91 -32.63 -22.84
C GLN A 428 -10.40 -32.42 -22.68
N LEU A 429 -9.60 -33.47 -22.92
CA LEU A 429 -8.13 -33.39 -22.94
C LEU A 429 -7.64 -33.37 -24.39
N GLY A 430 -6.84 -32.36 -24.72
CA GLY A 430 -6.11 -32.32 -25.98
C GLY A 430 -5.11 -33.49 -26.10
N SER A 431 -4.78 -33.87 -27.32
CA SER A 431 -3.79 -34.95 -27.54
C SER A 431 -2.45 -34.66 -26.89
N SER A 432 -2.00 -33.39 -26.88
CA SER A 432 -0.75 -32.96 -26.26
C SER A 432 -0.74 -33.04 -24.73
N ASP A 433 -1.89 -32.87 -24.06
CA ASP A 433 -1.98 -32.83 -22.59
C ASP A 433 -1.81 -34.23 -21.97
N PHE A 434 -2.06 -35.28 -22.73
CA PHE A 434 -2.05 -36.66 -22.24
C PHE A 434 -0.97 -37.54 -22.86
N ASP A 435 -0.25 -37.09 -23.89
CA ASP A 435 0.68 -37.91 -24.66
C ASP A 435 1.82 -38.48 -23.79
N LEU A 436 2.33 -37.70 -22.83
CA LEU A 436 3.35 -38.18 -21.88
C LEU A 436 2.86 -39.32 -20.95
N ILE A 437 1.57 -39.47 -20.75
CA ILE A 437 0.96 -40.45 -19.84
C ILE A 437 0.38 -41.63 -20.63
N LYS A 438 -0.01 -41.43 -21.90
CA LYS A 438 -0.63 -42.44 -22.78
C LYS A 438 0.31 -43.61 -23.14
N GLU A 439 1.57 -43.33 -23.35
CA GLU A 439 2.53 -44.37 -23.85
C GLU A 439 2.83 -45.42 -22.80
N ILE A 440 2.57 -45.18 -21.52
CA ILE A 440 2.88 -46.10 -20.42
C ILE A 440 1.87 -47.24 -20.27
N GLY A 441 0.76 -47.23 -21.02
CA GLY A 441 -0.32 -48.21 -20.91
C GLY A 441 -0.46 -49.18 -22.07
N ASN A 442 0.33 -49.06 -23.15
CA ASN A 442 0.17 -49.83 -24.39
C ASN A 442 1.13 -51.01 -24.56
N ASP A 443 2.02 -51.29 -23.63
CA ASP A 443 2.82 -52.51 -23.61
C ASP A 443 2.05 -53.69 -23.01
N LYS A 444 0.87 -53.98 -23.57
CA LYS A 444 0.22 -55.26 -23.47
C LYS A 444 0.02 -55.81 -24.88
N LYS A 445 1.07 -56.39 -25.41
CA LYS A 445 0.99 -57.52 -26.31
C LYS A 445 2.07 -58.52 -25.99
#